data_121a6a1c8a488ad277fc3500f07166c1
#
_entry.id   121a6a1c8a488ad277fc3500f07166c1
#
_cell.length_a   1.000
_cell.length_b   1.000
_cell.length_c   1.000
_cell.angle_alpha   90.00
_cell.angle_beta   90.00
_cell.angle_gamma   90.00
#
_symmetry.space_group_name_H-M   'P 1'
#
loop_
_entity.id
_entity.type
_entity.pdbx_description
1 polymer ?
#
loop_
_entity_poly.entity_id
_entity_poly.type
_entity_poly.pdbx_seq_one_letter_code
_entity_poly.pdbx_strand_id
1 'polypeptide(L)'
;MAAGIAEFELTGPWTGFIAEPLVGGSNAGVLVLSGSSGRIEREQCRLFARAGVTAATVRWFGAPGQPPGICELPLETFVEATGLLRERGVERVSILGLSKSAEAALLVSTLSDCADAVIALAPSSVVWANVGPGHDGRDRPYRSSWTWQGQPVPFVPYVESWLPPEPSDGPVAVFDWYESSLKAYEDRLDAAAIPIERADADLVLVAGGADRMWPSLRFAQDLADRRTAAGREAMVVTHIDAGHRITFPTEVAPPPSTRFDHGGTPEAGAALGAVAWPRVMAAISSF
;
A
#
# COMPACT_ATOMS: atom_id res chain seq x y z
N MET A 1 -15.20 7.04 -26.76
CA MET A 1 -13.87 7.66 -26.93
C MET A 1 -13.21 7.64 -25.56
N ALA A 2 -11.94 7.21 -25.43
CA ALA A 2 -11.24 7.31 -24.15
C ALA A 2 -11.14 8.80 -23.76
N ALA A 3 -11.50 9.14 -22.53
CA ALA A 3 -11.36 10.50 -22.03
C ALA A 3 -9.89 10.92 -22.11
N GLY A 4 -9.61 12.10 -22.69
CA GLY A 4 -8.28 12.67 -22.75
C GLY A 4 -7.77 12.96 -21.33
N ILE A 5 -6.48 12.79 -21.11
CA ILE A 5 -5.84 13.08 -19.83
C ILE A 5 -4.69 14.07 -20.03
N ALA A 6 -4.43 14.89 -19.00
CA ALA A 6 -3.21 15.71 -18.88
C ALA A 6 -2.22 15.01 -17.97
N GLU A 7 -0.92 15.12 -18.30
CA GLU A 7 0.15 14.44 -17.57
C GLU A 7 1.24 15.43 -17.15
N PHE A 8 1.75 15.29 -15.93
CA PHE A 8 2.73 16.16 -15.33
C PHE A 8 3.82 15.35 -14.63
N GLU A 9 5.07 15.51 -15.03
CA GLU A 9 6.21 14.99 -14.30
C GLU A 9 6.57 15.93 -13.15
N LEU A 10 6.81 15.36 -11.96
CA LEU A 10 7.29 16.08 -10.79
C LEU A 10 8.81 15.90 -10.67
N THR A 11 9.53 17.02 -10.63
CA THR A 11 11.00 17.03 -10.57
C THR A 11 11.57 17.71 -9.32
N GLY A 12 10.71 18.22 -8.44
CA GLY A 12 11.06 18.84 -7.15
C GLY A 12 9.86 19.57 -6.54
N PRO A 13 9.70 19.56 -5.21
CA PRO A 13 10.47 18.78 -4.24
C PRO A 13 10.23 17.26 -4.34
N TRP A 14 9.17 16.84 -5.04
CA TRP A 14 8.83 15.44 -5.27
C TRP A 14 9.38 14.96 -6.61
N THR A 15 9.89 13.74 -6.64
CA THR A 15 10.03 12.97 -7.87
C THR A 15 8.79 12.10 -8.03
N GLY A 16 8.01 12.34 -9.08
CA GLY A 16 6.71 11.68 -9.20
C GLY A 16 5.99 12.02 -10.50
N PHE A 17 4.70 11.76 -10.51
CA PHE A 17 3.87 11.94 -11.69
C PHE A 17 2.42 12.23 -11.27
N ILE A 18 1.76 13.10 -12.05
CA ILE A 18 0.33 13.38 -11.88
C ILE A 18 -0.36 13.18 -13.22
N ALA A 19 -1.54 12.57 -13.19
CA ALA A 19 -2.45 12.47 -14.32
C ALA A 19 -3.82 13.02 -13.94
N GLU A 20 -4.42 13.83 -14.82
CA GLU A 20 -5.70 14.48 -14.60
C GLU A 20 -6.64 14.26 -15.78
N PRO A 21 -7.95 14.10 -15.57
CA PRO A 21 -8.93 14.12 -16.66
C PRO A 21 -8.98 15.51 -17.31
N LEU A 22 -8.93 15.60 -18.64
CA LEU A 22 -9.05 16.88 -19.34
C LEU A 22 -10.45 17.47 -19.30
N VAL A 23 -11.48 16.63 -19.20
CA VAL A 23 -12.89 17.05 -19.19
C VAL A 23 -13.70 16.10 -18.29
N GLY A 24 -14.63 16.66 -17.51
CA GLY A 24 -15.59 15.86 -16.75
C GLY A 24 -15.01 15.07 -15.58
N GLY A 25 -13.90 15.54 -15.00
CA GLY A 25 -13.33 14.97 -13.78
C GLY A 25 -14.23 15.23 -12.56
N SER A 26 -14.16 14.31 -11.60
CA SER A 26 -14.72 14.51 -10.27
C SER A 26 -13.76 15.36 -9.41
N ASN A 27 -14.28 15.98 -8.33
CA ASN A 27 -13.44 16.65 -7.34
C ASN A 27 -12.69 15.65 -6.43
N ALA A 28 -12.61 14.39 -6.84
CA ALA A 28 -11.91 13.33 -6.12
C ALA A 28 -10.52 13.09 -6.71
N GLY A 29 -9.59 12.68 -5.84
CA GLY A 29 -8.24 12.33 -6.24
C GLY A 29 -7.67 11.17 -5.43
N VAL A 30 -6.67 10.51 -6.00
CA VAL A 30 -6.00 9.37 -5.38
C VAL A 30 -4.47 9.52 -5.41
N LEU A 31 -3.84 9.41 -4.25
CA LEU A 31 -2.39 9.23 -4.14
C LEU A 31 -2.09 7.73 -4.27
N VAL A 32 -1.43 7.34 -5.36
CA VAL A 32 -1.07 5.96 -5.67
C VAL A 32 0.37 5.71 -5.22
N LEU A 33 0.54 4.77 -4.32
CA LEU A 33 1.83 4.44 -3.72
C LEU A 33 2.26 3.02 -4.09
N SER A 34 3.46 2.89 -4.65
CA SER A 34 4.07 1.57 -4.87
C SER A 34 4.40 0.90 -3.54
N GLY A 35 4.48 -0.43 -3.52
CA GLY A 35 5.02 -1.19 -2.40
C GLY A 35 6.54 -0.99 -2.23
N SER A 36 7.22 -2.01 -1.71
CA SER A 36 8.68 -1.98 -1.47
C SER A 36 9.57 -1.87 -2.73
N SER A 37 8.98 -1.65 -3.89
CA SER A 37 9.71 -1.37 -5.13
C SER A 37 10.16 0.08 -5.30
N GLY A 38 9.52 1.02 -4.62
CA GLY A 38 9.78 2.46 -4.74
C GLY A 38 9.54 3.04 -6.15
N ARG A 39 8.75 2.36 -6.99
CA ARG A 39 8.44 2.81 -8.35
C ARG A 39 7.49 4.00 -8.35
N ILE A 40 7.49 4.74 -9.45
CA ILE A 40 6.47 5.74 -9.76
C ILE A 40 5.39 5.04 -10.59
N GLU A 41 4.16 4.98 -10.08
CA GLU A 41 3.05 4.18 -10.63
C GLU A 41 2.27 4.97 -11.70
N ARG A 42 2.96 5.37 -12.78
CA ARG A 42 2.39 6.21 -13.86
C ARG A 42 1.17 5.57 -14.52
N GLU A 43 1.22 4.27 -14.79
CA GLU A 43 0.11 3.61 -15.49
C GLU A 43 -1.15 3.54 -14.63
N GLN A 44 -1.00 3.34 -13.33
CA GLN A 44 -2.15 3.42 -12.41
C GLN A 44 -2.71 4.84 -12.33
N CYS A 45 -1.86 5.87 -12.28
CA CYS A 45 -2.33 7.25 -12.35
C CYS A 45 -3.11 7.52 -13.66
N ARG A 46 -2.62 7.03 -14.80
CA ARG A 46 -3.32 7.12 -16.09
C ARG A 46 -4.66 6.40 -16.07
N LEU A 47 -4.71 5.22 -15.42
CA LEU A 47 -5.94 4.45 -15.28
C LEU A 47 -7.01 5.25 -14.54
N PHE A 48 -6.67 5.81 -13.37
CA PHE A 48 -7.58 6.63 -12.58
C PHE A 48 -7.99 7.91 -13.29
N ALA A 49 -7.07 8.59 -13.97
CA ALA A 49 -7.38 9.80 -14.73
C ALA A 49 -8.33 9.53 -15.89
N ARG A 50 -8.18 8.41 -16.61
CA ARG A 50 -9.14 7.98 -17.63
C ARG A 50 -10.52 7.62 -17.07
N ALA A 51 -10.55 7.24 -15.79
CA ALA A 51 -11.80 6.99 -15.04
C ALA A 51 -12.40 8.26 -14.40
N GLY A 52 -11.82 9.44 -14.65
CA GLY A 52 -12.34 10.73 -14.17
C GLY A 52 -11.84 11.17 -12.81
N VAL A 53 -10.76 10.57 -12.28
CA VAL A 53 -10.17 10.87 -10.97
C VAL A 53 -8.75 11.42 -11.14
N THR A 54 -8.44 12.57 -10.54
CA THR A 54 -7.06 13.07 -10.49
C THR A 54 -6.18 12.11 -9.68
N ALA A 55 -5.05 11.69 -10.25
CA ALA A 55 -4.17 10.72 -9.61
C ALA A 55 -2.73 11.23 -9.54
N ALA A 56 -2.11 11.09 -8.38
CA ALA A 56 -0.71 11.43 -8.16
C ALA A 56 0.06 10.22 -7.66
N THR A 57 1.35 10.15 -7.97
CA THR A 57 2.27 9.15 -7.43
C THR A 57 3.63 9.78 -7.19
N VAL A 58 4.28 9.39 -6.11
CA VAL A 58 5.59 9.91 -5.72
C VAL A 58 6.55 8.78 -5.42
N ARG A 59 7.85 9.03 -5.67
CA ARG A 59 8.90 8.18 -5.14
C ARG A 59 9.17 8.61 -3.71
N TRP A 60 8.98 7.73 -2.74
CA TRP A 60 9.05 8.03 -1.33
C TRP A 60 10.29 7.43 -0.62
N PHE A 61 11.11 6.61 -1.33
CA PHE A 61 12.43 6.16 -0.93
C PHE A 61 13.29 5.76 -2.13
N GLY A 62 14.60 5.62 -1.93
CA GLY A 62 15.54 5.09 -2.91
C GLY A 62 15.97 6.07 -4.02
N ALA A 63 15.56 7.34 -3.98
CA ALA A 63 16.09 8.39 -4.84
C ALA A 63 17.27 9.12 -4.17
N PRO A 64 18.08 9.86 -4.94
CA PRO A 64 19.11 10.72 -4.35
C PRO A 64 18.52 11.65 -3.27
N GLY A 65 19.12 11.64 -2.08
CA GLY A 65 18.64 12.41 -0.93
C GLY A 65 17.51 11.76 -0.11
N GLN A 66 16.96 10.64 -0.58
CA GLN A 66 15.97 9.85 0.15
C GLN A 66 16.65 8.68 0.89
N PRO A 67 15.99 8.09 1.90
CA PRO A 67 16.46 6.85 2.52
C PRO A 67 16.65 5.75 1.47
N PRO A 68 17.72 4.95 1.55
CA PRO A 68 17.97 3.88 0.57
C PRO A 68 17.03 2.69 0.69
N GLY A 69 16.36 2.54 1.82
CA GLY A 69 15.35 1.52 2.12
C GLY A 69 14.18 2.08 2.91
N ILE A 70 13.25 1.21 3.24
CA ILE A 70 12.08 1.54 4.07
C ILE A 70 12.48 1.34 5.53
N CYS A 71 13.10 2.34 6.11
CA CYS A 71 13.63 2.31 7.46
C CYS A 71 13.47 3.68 8.10
N GLU A 72 12.67 3.74 9.15
CA GLU A 72 12.38 4.95 9.91
C GLU A 72 11.91 6.12 9.02
N LEU A 73 11.11 5.80 8.00
CA LEU A 73 10.53 6.80 7.10
C LEU A 73 9.44 7.60 7.82
N PRO A 74 9.47 8.92 7.76
CA PRO A 74 8.41 9.74 8.32
C PRO A 74 7.07 9.49 7.60
N LEU A 75 6.03 9.12 8.35
CA LEU A 75 4.67 9.00 7.80
C LEU A 75 4.13 10.34 7.32
N GLU A 76 4.65 11.44 7.85
CA GLU A 76 4.40 12.81 7.40
C GLU A 76 4.68 12.99 5.90
N THR A 77 5.62 12.23 5.34
CA THR A 77 5.90 12.19 3.89
C THR A 77 4.63 11.92 3.08
N PHE A 78 3.78 11.01 3.55
CA PHE A 78 2.53 10.68 2.84
C PHE A 78 1.44 11.71 3.09
N VAL A 79 1.40 12.32 4.29
CA VAL A 79 0.52 13.46 4.58
C VAL A 79 0.84 14.63 3.66
N GLU A 80 2.12 14.98 3.51
CA GLU A 80 2.56 16.04 2.61
C GLU A 80 2.25 15.71 1.14
N ALA A 81 2.45 14.45 0.72
CA ALA A 81 2.18 14.02 -0.65
C ALA A 81 0.70 14.14 -1.03
N THR A 82 -0.24 14.02 -0.08
CA THR A 82 -1.67 14.29 -0.36
C THR A 82 -1.93 15.74 -0.71
N GLY A 83 -1.08 16.67 -0.27
CA GLY A 83 -1.11 18.08 -0.64
C GLY A 83 -1.04 18.31 -2.15
N LEU A 84 -0.33 17.46 -2.89
CA LEU A 84 -0.27 17.53 -4.37
C LEU A 84 -1.65 17.45 -5.02
N LEU A 85 -2.57 16.68 -4.45
CA LEU A 85 -3.94 16.57 -4.91
C LEU A 85 -4.75 17.81 -4.50
N ARG A 86 -4.61 18.27 -3.25
CA ARG A 86 -5.28 19.49 -2.75
C ARG A 86 -4.91 20.72 -3.56
N GLU A 87 -3.63 20.87 -3.94
CA GLU A 87 -3.14 21.96 -4.81
C GLU A 87 -3.78 21.94 -6.21
N ARG A 88 -4.34 20.79 -6.63
CA ARG A 88 -5.07 20.61 -7.89
C ARG A 88 -6.59 20.79 -7.75
N GLY A 89 -7.06 21.27 -6.59
CA GLY A 89 -8.47 21.51 -6.32
C GLY A 89 -9.25 20.24 -5.98
N VAL A 90 -8.57 19.15 -5.64
CA VAL A 90 -9.22 17.92 -5.16
C VAL A 90 -9.81 18.17 -3.77
N GLU A 91 -11.09 17.87 -3.60
CA GLU A 91 -11.83 18.01 -2.35
C GLU A 91 -11.85 16.71 -1.55
N ARG A 92 -11.98 15.58 -2.23
CA ARG A 92 -11.93 14.23 -1.61
C ARG A 92 -10.63 13.54 -2.00
N VAL A 93 -9.79 13.28 -1.02
CA VAL A 93 -8.47 12.66 -1.19
C VAL A 93 -8.49 11.21 -0.71
N SER A 94 -8.01 10.32 -1.55
CA SER A 94 -7.82 8.90 -1.20
C SER A 94 -6.34 8.54 -1.27
N ILE A 95 -5.92 7.54 -0.48
CA ILE A 95 -4.60 6.92 -0.60
C ILE A 95 -4.79 5.46 -1.00
N LEU A 96 -4.17 5.06 -2.10
CA LEU A 96 -4.08 3.68 -2.53
C LEU A 96 -2.65 3.19 -2.30
N GLY A 97 -2.51 2.17 -1.48
CA GLY A 97 -1.23 1.53 -1.20
C GLY A 97 -1.24 0.03 -1.50
N LEU A 98 -0.09 -0.50 -1.91
CA LEU A 98 0.15 -1.93 -2.09
C LEU A 98 1.21 -2.41 -1.11
N SER A 99 0.95 -3.50 -0.34
CA SER A 99 1.96 -4.12 0.51
C SER A 99 2.51 -3.12 1.56
N LYS A 100 3.79 -2.80 1.55
CA LYS A 100 4.40 -1.84 2.50
C LYS A 100 3.77 -0.45 2.45
N SER A 101 3.34 0.03 1.30
CA SER A 101 2.63 1.30 1.25
C SER A 101 1.15 1.19 1.68
N ALA A 102 0.54 0.01 1.63
CA ALA A 102 -0.76 -0.23 2.26
C ALA A 102 -0.64 -0.11 3.79
N GLU A 103 0.43 -0.66 4.38
CA GLU A 103 0.75 -0.48 5.80
C GLU A 103 0.90 1.01 6.17
N ALA A 104 1.63 1.79 5.35
CA ALA A 104 1.77 3.23 5.54
C ALA A 104 0.44 3.98 5.43
N ALA A 105 -0.36 3.69 4.39
CA ALA A 105 -1.66 4.35 4.16
C ALA A 105 -2.64 4.09 5.33
N LEU A 106 -2.69 2.84 5.83
CA LEU A 106 -3.47 2.49 6.99
C LEU A 106 -3.02 3.25 8.24
N LEU A 107 -1.70 3.32 8.51
CA LEU A 107 -1.15 4.07 9.64
C LEU A 107 -1.46 5.56 9.55
N VAL A 108 -1.22 6.17 8.41
CA VAL A 108 -1.46 7.61 8.19
C VAL A 108 -2.92 7.95 8.47
N SER A 109 -3.87 7.11 8.05
CA SER A 109 -5.30 7.34 8.32
C SER A 109 -5.69 7.25 9.80
N THR A 110 -4.85 6.63 10.63
CA THR A 110 -5.08 6.57 12.09
C THR A 110 -4.43 7.73 12.86
N LEU A 111 -3.54 8.47 12.20
CA LEU A 111 -2.70 9.53 12.79
C LEU A 111 -3.01 10.93 12.26
N SER A 112 -3.72 11.01 11.13
CA SER A 112 -4.00 12.26 10.41
C SER A 112 -5.26 12.13 9.55
N ASP A 113 -6.01 13.23 9.42
CA ASP A 113 -7.21 13.33 8.58
C ASP A 113 -6.87 13.75 7.14
N CYS A 114 -5.68 13.40 6.65
CA CYS A 114 -5.22 13.81 5.32
C CYS A 114 -5.91 13.07 4.16
N ALA A 115 -6.58 11.95 4.45
CA ALA A 115 -7.28 11.12 3.46
C ALA A 115 -8.71 10.80 3.91
N ASP A 116 -9.65 10.92 2.98
CA ASP A 116 -11.07 10.59 3.16
C ASP A 116 -11.34 9.10 2.90
N ALA A 117 -10.47 8.42 2.14
CA ALA A 117 -10.53 6.99 1.93
C ALA A 117 -9.14 6.35 1.83
N VAL A 118 -9.04 5.11 2.27
CA VAL A 118 -7.83 4.27 2.11
C VAL A 118 -8.18 3.00 1.36
N ILE A 119 -7.45 2.75 0.30
CA ILE A 119 -7.49 1.52 -0.48
C ILE A 119 -6.20 0.74 -0.21
N ALA A 120 -6.30 -0.34 0.55
CA ALA A 120 -5.16 -1.15 0.94
C ALA A 120 -5.15 -2.48 0.17
N LEU A 121 -4.23 -2.59 -0.79
CA LEU A 121 -4.01 -3.79 -1.58
C LEU A 121 -2.98 -4.68 -0.90
N ALA A 122 -3.29 -5.95 -0.70
CA ALA A 122 -2.49 -6.89 0.08
C ALA A 122 -2.02 -6.25 1.41
N PRO A 123 -2.94 -5.88 2.32
CA PRO A 123 -2.64 -5.13 3.55
C PRO A 123 -1.86 -5.94 4.58
N SER A 124 -1.35 -5.25 5.60
CA SER A 124 -0.93 -5.83 6.88
C SER A 124 -1.77 -5.24 8.02
N SER A 125 -2.08 -6.03 9.04
CA SER A 125 -2.75 -5.57 10.27
C SER A 125 -1.78 -5.12 11.37
N VAL A 126 -0.47 -5.31 11.14
CA VAL A 126 0.62 -4.90 12.03
C VAL A 126 1.68 -4.13 11.27
N VAL A 127 2.45 -3.34 12.02
CA VAL A 127 3.64 -2.65 11.52
C VAL A 127 4.82 -3.61 11.52
N TRP A 128 5.56 -3.65 10.44
CA TRP A 128 6.75 -4.48 10.29
C TRP A 128 8.05 -3.70 10.42
N ALA A 129 9.11 -4.42 10.72
CA ALA A 129 10.47 -3.90 10.67
C ALA A 129 10.85 -3.37 9.28
N ASN A 130 11.98 -2.69 9.22
CA ASN A 130 12.56 -2.11 8.01
C ASN A 130 12.78 -3.12 6.88
N VAL A 131 12.61 -2.63 5.66
CA VAL A 131 12.97 -3.33 4.42
C VAL A 131 14.13 -2.61 3.78
N GLY A 132 15.31 -3.20 3.86
CA GLY A 132 16.54 -2.56 3.45
C GLY A 132 17.11 -1.58 4.49
N PRO A 133 18.23 -0.90 4.13
CA PRO A 133 18.98 -0.06 5.07
C PRO A 133 18.31 1.30 5.31
N GLY A 134 18.62 1.90 6.45
CA GLY A 134 18.34 3.29 6.76
C GLY A 134 19.36 4.25 6.15
N HIS A 135 19.30 5.53 6.51
CA HIS A 135 20.26 6.57 6.10
C HIS A 135 21.70 6.26 6.49
N ASP A 136 21.90 5.48 7.54
CA ASP A 136 23.22 5.03 7.99
C ASP A 136 23.81 3.86 7.20
N GLY A 137 23.09 3.39 6.17
CA GLY A 137 23.47 2.26 5.33
C GLY A 137 23.31 0.89 6.00
N ARG A 138 22.73 0.82 7.20
CA ARG A 138 22.55 -0.41 7.97
C ARG A 138 21.11 -0.92 7.90
N ASP A 139 20.97 -2.21 7.70
CA ASP A 139 19.67 -2.90 7.74
C ASP A 139 19.47 -3.68 9.07
N ARG A 140 20.49 -3.72 9.93
CA ARG A 140 20.50 -4.35 11.26
C ARG A 140 21.14 -3.44 12.30
N PRO A 141 20.70 -3.53 13.59
CA PRO A 141 19.54 -4.32 14.06
C PRO A 141 18.23 -3.84 13.42
N TYR A 142 17.19 -4.67 13.46
CA TYR A 142 15.86 -4.28 12.96
C TYR A 142 15.36 -3.02 13.65
N ARG A 143 14.81 -2.11 12.84
CA ARG A 143 14.19 -0.85 13.23
C ARG A 143 12.78 -0.77 12.66
N SER A 144 11.98 0.17 13.12
CA SER A 144 10.68 0.41 12.50
C SER A 144 10.83 0.80 11.02
N SER A 145 9.90 0.39 10.19
CA SER A 145 9.78 0.98 8.84
C SER A 145 9.44 2.46 8.91
N TRP A 146 8.70 2.90 9.94
CA TRP A 146 8.05 4.19 10.01
C TRP A 146 8.37 4.96 11.28
N THR A 147 8.35 6.28 11.15
CA THR A 147 8.32 7.21 12.29
C THR A 147 7.08 8.09 12.19
N TRP A 148 6.62 8.58 13.34
CA TRP A 148 5.63 9.64 13.46
C TRP A 148 6.10 10.66 14.49
N GLN A 149 6.11 11.96 14.13
CA GLN A 149 6.65 13.04 14.94
C GLN A 149 8.07 12.74 15.46
N GLY A 150 8.88 12.14 14.57
CA GLY A 150 10.26 11.75 14.86
C GLY A 150 10.43 10.53 15.78
N GLN A 151 9.34 9.88 16.21
CA GLN A 151 9.39 8.69 17.05
C GLN A 151 9.14 7.42 16.25
N PRO A 152 9.93 6.35 16.43
CA PRO A 152 9.68 5.08 15.77
C PRO A 152 8.31 4.51 16.16
N VAL A 153 7.53 4.09 15.16
CA VAL A 153 6.27 3.36 15.40
C VAL A 153 6.60 1.96 15.89
N PRO A 154 5.93 1.42 16.93
CA PRO A 154 6.12 0.03 17.36
C PRO A 154 5.93 -0.95 16.21
N PHE A 155 6.74 -2.00 16.17
CA PHE A 155 6.80 -2.91 15.02
C PHE A 155 7.12 -4.36 15.42
N VAL A 156 6.81 -5.29 14.53
CA VAL A 156 7.19 -6.71 14.61
C VAL A 156 8.53 -6.89 13.89
N PRO A 157 9.58 -7.37 14.57
CA PRO A 157 10.83 -7.75 13.92
C PRO A 157 10.68 -9.01 13.07
N TYR A 158 11.63 -9.25 12.16
CA TYR A 158 11.70 -10.53 11.45
C TYR A 158 12.59 -11.53 12.20
N VAL A 159 12.24 -12.82 12.13
CA VAL A 159 13.10 -13.91 12.62
C VAL A 159 14.38 -13.96 11.77
N GLU A 160 15.55 -13.73 12.40
CA GLU A 160 16.84 -13.69 11.70
C GLU A 160 17.34 -15.06 11.27
N SER A 161 16.93 -16.11 12.00
CA SER A 161 17.32 -17.50 11.71
C SER A 161 16.51 -18.16 10.59
N TRP A 162 15.50 -17.48 10.05
CA TRP A 162 14.73 -18.04 8.94
C TRP A 162 15.56 -18.07 7.66
N LEU A 163 15.53 -19.19 6.99
CA LEU A 163 16.15 -19.40 5.68
C LEU A 163 15.08 -19.87 4.68
N PRO A 164 15.14 -19.39 3.43
CA PRO A 164 14.25 -19.90 2.41
C PRO A 164 14.45 -21.41 2.20
N PRO A 165 13.40 -22.15 1.83
CA PRO A 165 13.52 -23.55 1.49
C PRO A 165 14.56 -23.78 0.37
N GLU A 166 15.37 -24.82 0.52
CA GLU A 166 16.30 -25.24 -0.54
C GLU A 166 15.68 -26.36 -1.43
N PRO A 167 16.05 -26.44 -2.72
CA PRO A 167 16.86 -25.49 -3.49
C PRO A 167 16.03 -24.31 -3.96
N SER A 168 16.57 -23.08 -3.93
CA SER A 168 15.91 -21.87 -4.39
C SER A 168 16.39 -21.47 -5.79
N ASP A 169 16.16 -22.32 -6.78
CA ASP A 169 16.49 -22.00 -8.18
C ASP A 169 15.47 -21.02 -8.83
N GLY A 170 14.51 -20.53 -8.06
CA GLY A 170 13.42 -19.66 -8.48
C GLY A 170 13.04 -18.59 -7.46
N PRO A 171 11.92 -17.89 -7.69
CA PRO A 171 11.39 -16.89 -6.76
C PRO A 171 11.08 -17.49 -5.39
N VAL A 172 11.42 -16.79 -4.33
CA VAL A 172 11.25 -17.25 -2.95
C VAL A 172 9.90 -16.81 -2.39
N ALA A 173 9.11 -17.72 -1.85
CA ALA A 173 7.98 -17.44 -1.00
C ALA A 173 8.47 -17.04 0.40
N VAL A 174 8.03 -15.90 0.91
CA VAL A 174 8.43 -15.41 2.24
C VAL A 174 7.29 -15.45 3.26
N PHE A 175 6.16 -16.04 2.90
CA PHE A 175 4.98 -16.18 3.76
C PHE A 175 5.33 -16.80 5.12
N ASP A 176 6.07 -17.92 5.12
CA ASP A 176 6.45 -18.62 6.35
C ASP A 176 7.42 -17.78 7.22
N TRP A 177 8.20 -16.90 6.61
CA TRP A 177 9.04 -15.96 7.35
C TRP A 177 8.20 -14.98 8.17
N TYR A 178 7.18 -14.41 7.54
CA TYR A 178 6.24 -13.51 8.22
C TYR A 178 5.44 -14.26 9.31
N GLU A 179 4.92 -15.46 9.01
CA GLU A 179 4.20 -16.28 10.00
C GLU A 179 5.10 -16.64 11.20
N SER A 180 6.33 -17.08 10.94
CA SER A 180 7.31 -17.40 11.99
C SER A 180 7.64 -16.16 12.83
N SER A 181 7.71 -14.99 12.20
CA SER A 181 7.99 -13.73 12.89
C SER A 181 6.82 -13.31 13.79
N LEU A 182 5.58 -13.43 13.33
CA LEU A 182 4.39 -13.17 14.16
C LEU A 182 4.38 -14.07 15.40
N LYS A 183 4.72 -15.35 15.23
CA LYS A 183 4.77 -16.30 16.34
C LYS A 183 5.94 -16.02 17.31
N ALA A 184 7.10 -15.68 16.78
CA ALA A 184 8.29 -15.45 17.59
C ALA A 184 8.21 -14.17 18.44
N TYR A 185 7.44 -13.17 17.97
CA TYR A 185 7.26 -11.87 18.60
C TYR A 185 5.79 -11.60 18.97
N GLU A 186 5.10 -12.64 19.42
CA GLU A 186 3.68 -12.55 19.82
C GLU A 186 3.44 -11.47 20.90
N ASP A 187 4.40 -11.30 21.80
CA ASP A 187 4.39 -10.28 22.86
C ASP A 187 4.44 -8.83 22.33
N ARG A 188 4.78 -8.62 21.07
CA ARG A 188 4.84 -7.31 20.43
C ARG A 188 3.64 -6.98 19.55
N LEU A 189 2.77 -7.97 19.27
CA LEU A 189 1.70 -7.80 18.29
C LEU A 189 0.72 -6.71 18.70
N ASP A 190 0.34 -6.62 19.94
CA ASP A 190 -0.61 -5.60 20.43
C ASP A 190 -0.05 -4.18 20.23
N ALA A 191 1.24 -3.99 20.55
CA ALA A 191 1.88 -2.68 20.40
C ALA A 191 2.12 -2.30 18.92
N ALA A 192 2.38 -3.31 18.07
CA ALA A 192 2.64 -3.14 16.64
C ALA A 192 1.34 -3.15 15.80
N ALA A 193 0.20 -3.45 16.40
CA ALA A 193 -1.07 -3.50 15.69
C ALA A 193 -1.45 -2.12 15.14
N ILE A 194 -1.88 -2.06 13.88
CA ILE A 194 -2.40 -0.83 13.28
C ILE A 194 -3.77 -0.52 13.91
N PRO A 195 -3.94 0.61 14.62
CA PRO A 195 -5.16 0.93 15.36
C PRO A 195 -6.25 1.47 14.41
N ILE A 196 -6.63 0.68 13.40
CA ILE A 196 -7.50 1.08 12.28
C ILE A 196 -8.91 1.50 12.72
N GLU A 197 -9.32 1.12 13.91
CA GLU A 197 -10.56 1.56 14.56
C GLU A 197 -10.58 3.07 14.83
N ARG A 198 -9.42 3.74 14.82
CA ARG A 198 -9.30 5.20 15.02
C ARG A 198 -9.45 6.00 13.73
N ALA A 199 -9.30 5.36 12.57
CA ALA A 199 -9.37 6.05 11.29
C ALA A 199 -10.83 6.41 10.95
N ASP A 200 -11.06 7.65 10.56
CA ASP A 200 -12.36 8.11 10.05
C ASP A 200 -12.54 7.81 8.55
N ALA A 201 -11.46 7.63 7.83
CA ALA A 201 -11.45 7.34 6.40
C ALA A 201 -12.27 6.10 6.03
N ASP A 202 -12.93 6.13 4.88
CA ASP A 202 -13.53 4.94 4.27
C ASP A 202 -12.45 3.91 3.97
N LEU A 203 -12.73 2.63 4.20
CA LEU A 203 -11.71 1.58 4.09
C LEU A 203 -12.09 0.50 3.09
N VAL A 204 -11.25 0.31 2.09
CA VAL A 204 -11.31 -0.82 1.13
C VAL A 204 -10.07 -1.67 1.28
N LEU A 205 -10.26 -2.93 1.67
CA LEU A 205 -9.22 -3.93 1.86
C LEU A 205 -9.31 -4.97 0.74
N VAL A 206 -8.25 -5.14 -0.04
CA VAL A 206 -8.24 -6.10 -1.16
C VAL A 206 -7.12 -7.10 -0.93
N ALA A 207 -7.46 -8.38 -0.79
CA ALA A 207 -6.50 -9.42 -0.40
C ALA A 207 -6.70 -10.73 -1.17
N GLY A 208 -5.59 -11.35 -1.58
CA GLY A 208 -5.57 -12.67 -2.19
C GLY A 208 -5.39 -13.79 -1.16
N GLY A 209 -6.13 -14.89 -1.32
CA GLY A 209 -6.03 -16.07 -0.44
C GLY A 209 -4.79 -16.93 -0.70
N ALA A 210 -4.22 -16.83 -1.91
CA ALA A 210 -3.00 -17.52 -2.31
C ALA A 210 -1.75 -16.61 -2.26
N ASP A 211 -1.79 -15.55 -1.47
CA ASP A 211 -0.64 -14.67 -1.24
C ASP A 211 0.51 -15.45 -0.60
N ARG A 212 1.69 -15.44 -1.24
CA ARG A 212 2.91 -16.12 -0.75
C ARG A 212 3.98 -15.16 -0.24
N MET A 213 3.65 -13.86 -0.18
CA MET A 213 4.51 -12.86 0.46
C MET A 213 4.23 -12.79 1.96
N TRP A 214 2.97 -12.56 2.34
CA TRP A 214 2.50 -12.51 3.73
C TRP A 214 1.01 -12.84 3.83
N PRO A 215 0.44 -13.07 5.04
CA PRO A 215 -0.95 -13.50 5.19
C PRO A 215 -1.95 -12.35 5.01
N SER A 216 -1.96 -11.71 3.81
CA SER A 216 -2.76 -10.52 3.53
C SER A 216 -4.27 -10.73 3.73
N LEU A 217 -4.78 -11.94 3.43
CA LEU A 217 -6.19 -12.28 3.67
C LEU A 217 -6.55 -12.24 5.16
N ARG A 218 -5.72 -12.84 6.02
CA ARG A 218 -5.91 -12.77 7.48
C ARG A 218 -5.79 -11.34 7.97
N PHE A 219 -4.79 -10.60 7.53
CA PHE A 219 -4.62 -9.21 7.93
C PHE A 219 -5.80 -8.33 7.51
N ALA A 220 -6.36 -8.53 6.32
CA ALA A 220 -7.57 -7.82 5.90
C ALA A 220 -8.75 -8.13 6.81
N GLN A 221 -8.91 -9.39 7.22
CA GLN A 221 -9.97 -9.78 8.17
C GLN A 221 -9.75 -9.16 9.56
N ASP A 222 -8.52 -9.23 10.09
CA ASP A 222 -8.17 -8.61 11.39
C ASP A 222 -8.50 -7.10 11.41
N LEU A 223 -8.18 -6.39 10.33
CA LEU A 223 -8.49 -4.96 10.20
C LEU A 223 -10.01 -4.71 10.15
N ALA A 224 -10.74 -5.51 9.38
CA ALA A 224 -12.19 -5.39 9.25
C ALA A 224 -12.90 -5.70 10.60
N ASP A 225 -12.45 -6.73 11.31
CA ASP A 225 -13.01 -7.11 12.61
C ASP A 225 -12.79 -6.01 13.66
N ARG A 226 -11.62 -5.38 13.69
CA ARG A 226 -11.33 -4.20 14.55
C ARG A 226 -12.25 -3.03 14.23
N ARG A 227 -12.46 -2.73 12.96
CA ARG A 227 -13.39 -1.67 12.52
C ARG A 227 -14.81 -1.98 12.98
N THR A 228 -15.27 -3.21 12.76
CA THR A 228 -16.60 -3.67 13.15
C THR A 228 -16.80 -3.60 14.66
N ALA A 229 -15.80 -4.02 15.45
CA ALA A 229 -15.84 -3.93 16.90
C ALA A 229 -15.96 -2.48 17.42
N ALA A 230 -15.48 -1.51 16.65
CA ALA A 230 -15.60 -0.07 16.94
C ALA A 230 -16.86 0.58 16.32
N GLY A 231 -17.79 -0.21 15.74
CA GLY A 231 -19.00 0.29 15.09
C GLY A 231 -18.74 0.97 13.75
N ARG A 232 -17.63 0.67 13.08
CA ARG A 232 -17.22 1.20 11.79
C ARG A 232 -17.22 0.10 10.73
N GLU A 233 -17.36 0.45 9.48
CA GLU A 233 -17.35 -0.50 8.37
C GLU A 233 -15.99 -0.54 7.66
N ALA A 234 -15.68 -1.68 7.04
CA ALA A 234 -14.63 -1.85 6.06
C ALA A 234 -15.13 -2.72 4.93
N MET A 235 -14.87 -2.30 3.70
CA MET A 235 -15.16 -3.12 2.52
C MET A 235 -14.01 -4.10 2.31
N VAL A 236 -14.28 -5.40 2.45
CA VAL A 236 -13.29 -6.46 2.18
C VAL A 236 -13.60 -7.12 0.85
N VAL A 237 -12.62 -7.18 -0.04
CA VAL A 237 -12.72 -7.85 -1.35
C VAL A 237 -11.62 -8.89 -1.44
N THR A 238 -11.99 -10.14 -1.66
CA THR A 238 -11.05 -11.25 -1.67
C THR A 238 -11.29 -12.20 -2.83
N HIS A 239 -10.24 -12.94 -3.20
CA HIS A 239 -10.32 -14.05 -4.13
C HIS A 239 -9.35 -15.13 -3.67
N ILE A 240 -9.82 -16.36 -3.49
CA ILE A 240 -9.06 -17.43 -2.84
C ILE A 240 -7.77 -17.79 -3.60
N ASP A 241 -7.80 -17.76 -4.93
CA ASP A 241 -6.67 -18.10 -5.78
C ASP A 241 -5.79 -16.92 -6.21
N ALA A 242 -6.15 -15.68 -5.81
CA ALA A 242 -5.33 -14.50 -6.09
C ALA A 242 -4.13 -14.44 -5.12
N GLY A 243 -2.99 -13.99 -5.63
CA GLY A 243 -1.79 -13.79 -4.85
C GLY A 243 -1.64 -12.35 -4.33
N HIS A 244 -0.38 -11.98 -4.07
CA HIS A 244 0.00 -10.65 -3.56
C HIS A 244 -0.23 -9.53 -4.57
N ARG A 245 -0.22 -9.84 -5.87
CA ARG A 245 -0.39 -8.86 -6.95
C ARG A 245 -1.83 -8.83 -7.43
N ILE A 246 -2.40 -7.64 -7.41
CA ILE A 246 -3.76 -7.35 -7.87
C ILE A 246 -3.63 -6.48 -9.12
N THR A 247 -4.37 -6.81 -10.17
CA THR A 247 -4.33 -6.09 -11.45
C THR A 247 -5.72 -5.55 -11.75
N PHE A 248 -5.87 -4.23 -11.80
CA PHE A 248 -7.13 -3.58 -12.13
C PHE A 248 -7.49 -3.73 -13.62
N PRO A 249 -8.76 -3.55 -14.00
CA PRO A 249 -9.18 -3.62 -15.41
C PRO A 249 -8.34 -2.69 -16.29
N THR A 250 -7.91 -3.19 -17.43
CA THR A 250 -7.05 -2.50 -18.43
C THR A 250 -5.59 -2.30 -18.04
N GLU A 251 -5.19 -2.64 -16.81
CA GLU A 251 -3.76 -2.71 -16.46
C GLU A 251 -3.08 -3.89 -17.13
N VAL A 252 -1.82 -3.69 -17.48
CA VAL A 252 -0.96 -4.79 -17.91
C VAL A 252 -0.36 -5.42 -16.66
N ALA A 253 -0.63 -6.70 -16.44
CA ALA A 253 -0.04 -7.44 -15.33
C ALA A 253 1.50 -7.34 -15.40
N PRO A 254 2.18 -6.99 -14.29
CA PRO A 254 3.64 -6.92 -14.29
C PRO A 254 4.23 -8.32 -14.52
N PRO A 255 5.41 -8.41 -15.16
CA PRO A 255 6.06 -9.70 -15.37
C PRO A 255 6.30 -10.43 -14.03
N PRO A 256 6.36 -11.76 -14.03
CA PRO A 256 6.71 -12.53 -12.84
C PRO A 256 8.01 -12.02 -12.22
N SER A 257 8.06 -11.97 -10.89
CA SER A 257 9.28 -11.60 -10.19
C SER A 257 10.29 -12.74 -10.24
N THR A 258 11.55 -12.42 -10.45
CA THR A 258 12.66 -13.38 -10.35
C THR A 258 13.15 -13.57 -8.92
N ARG A 259 12.74 -12.70 -8.00
CA ARG A 259 13.22 -12.70 -6.61
C ARG A 259 12.21 -13.29 -5.64
N PHE A 260 10.93 -12.92 -5.76
CA PHE A 260 9.88 -13.31 -4.82
C PHE A 260 8.74 -14.01 -5.53
N ASP A 261 8.26 -15.08 -4.92
CA ASP A 261 7.01 -15.73 -5.30
C ASP A 261 5.84 -14.97 -4.65
N HIS A 262 5.04 -14.33 -5.48
CA HIS A 262 3.88 -13.56 -5.04
C HIS A 262 2.62 -14.43 -4.87
N GLY A 263 2.69 -15.69 -5.22
CA GLY A 263 1.53 -16.60 -5.19
C GLY A 263 0.45 -16.27 -6.22
N GLY A 264 -0.57 -17.10 -6.22
CA GLY A 264 -1.71 -16.96 -7.12
C GLY A 264 -1.37 -17.05 -8.60
N THR A 265 -2.34 -16.72 -9.44
CA THR A 265 -2.15 -16.64 -10.90
C THR A 265 -2.47 -15.23 -11.40
N PRO A 266 -1.94 -14.80 -12.55
CA PRO A 266 -2.29 -13.51 -13.16
C PRO A 266 -3.80 -13.36 -13.40
N GLU A 267 -4.47 -14.43 -13.81
CA GLU A 267 -5.91 -14.47 -14.06
C GLU A 267 -6.72 -14.25 -12.77
N ALA A 268 -6.33 -14.90 -11.67
CA ALA A 268 -6.96 -14.71 -10.37
C ALA A 268 -6.71 -13.30 -9.83
N GLY A 269 -5.50 -12.76 -10.01
CA GLY A 269 -5.17 -11.37 -9.67
C GLY A 269 -6.00 -10.35 -10.46
N ALA A 270 -6.23 -10.60 -11.76
CA ALA A 270 -7.10 -9.78 -12.59
C ALA A 270 -8.58 -9.94 -12.22
N ALA A 271 -9.04 -11.14 -11.88
CA ALA A 271 -10.41 -11.38 -11.41
C ALA A 271 -10.68 -10.64 -10.10
N LEU A 272 -9.74 -10.70 -9.14
CA LEU A 272 -9.81 -9.93 -7.89
C LEU A 272 -9.86 -8.43 -8.18
N GLY A 273 -8.99 -7.92 -9.06
CA GLY A 273 -8.98 -6.51 -9.45
C GLY A 273 -10.28 -6.06 -10.12
N ALA A 274 -10.88 -6.89 -10.97
CA ALA A 274 -12.15 -6.59 -11.63
C ALA A 274 -13.31 -6.48 -10.62
N VAL A 275 -13.34 -7.31 -9.59
CA VAL A 275 -14.34 -7.24 -8.50
C VAL A 275 -14.07 -6.06 -7.57
N ALA A 276 -12.80 -5.74 -7.32
CA ALA A 276 -12.40 -4.63 -6.44
C ALA A 276 -12.65 -3.25 -7.10
N TRP A 277 -12.42 -3.12 -8.40
CA TRP A 277 -12.45 -1.84 -9.11
C TRP A 277 -13.68 -0.98 -8.85
N PRO A 278 -14.94 -1.47 -9.02
CA PRO A 278 -16.12 -0.64 -8.77
C PRO A 278 -16.23 -0.17 -7.31
N ARG A 279 -15.74 -0.95 -6.37
CA ARG A 279 -15.73 -0.61 -4.94
C ARG A 279 -14.65 0.43 -4.61
N VAL A 280 -13.49 0.29 -5.21
CA VAL A 280 -12.39 1.27 -5.13
C VAL A 280 -12.87 2.61 -5.70
N MET A 281 -13.47 2.61 -6.89
CA MET A 281 -13.99 3.83 -7.50
C MET A 281 -15.12 4.45 -6.70
N ALA A 282 -16.00 3.65 -6.10
CA ALA A 282 -17.05 4.16 -5.21
C ALA A 282 -16.43 4.85 -3.98
N ALA A 283 -15.48 4.22 -3.29
CA ALA A 283 -14.83 4.81 -2.11
C ALA A 283 -14.07 6.11 -2.43
N ILE A 284 -13.43 6.19 -3.61
CA ILE A 284 -12.73 7.40 -4.06
C ILE A 284 -13.72 8.54 -4.36
N SER A 285 -14.89 8.23 -4.93
CA SER A 285 -15.83 9.22 -5.48
C SER A 285 -17.05 9.49 -4.59
N SER A 286 -17.20 8.82 -3.45
CA SER A 286 -18.31 9.06 -2.50
C SER A 286 -18.15 10.41 -1.81
N PHE A 287 -19.15 11.26 -1.90
CA PHE A 287 -19.25 12.55 -1.21
C PHE A 287 -20.37 12.51 -0.20
#